data_03e9dc611848a12faf5a78f25b30cd2d
#
_entry.id   03e9dc611848a12faf5a78f25b30cd2d
#
_cell.length_a   1.000
_cell.length_b   1.000
_cell.length_c   1.000
_cell.angle_alpha   90.00
_cell.angle_beta   90.00
_cell.angle_gamma   90.00
#
_symmetry.space_group_name_H-M   'P 1'
#
loop_
_entity.id
_entity.type
_entity.pdbx_description
1 polymer ?
#
loop_
_entity_poly.entity_id
_entity_poly.type
_entity_poly.pdbx_seq_one_letter_code
_entity_poly.pdbx_strand_id
1 'polypeptide(L)'
;MEKETQVIVTNEVSIKDLGIKILSKWYIIVAAVLAAVLVAVLYLNFFTVPLYSSMAKIYVFNTETSNIVSSELTISTYLVKDYSELIADDTVLNEVIENLDLNYTSSALRGAISINNPKGTRILEITVKTPEPKLSQKIADEICEVSKEKIVELMGVSRVNIISKATLSKNSFEPNVQKVLLTAVVIAFFLSITMVGLFYILSDKIYDEEDVEKYLGLSVLSTIPYTNPGVYSSKNTQKHKGRKS
;
A
#
# COMPACT_ATOMS: atom_id res chain seq x y z
N MET A 1 -61.12 -12.30 -22.88
CA MET A 1 -59.89 -11.49 -22.83
C MET A 1 -59.25 -11.69 -21.49
N GLU A 2 -58.43 -12.71 -21.43
CA GLU A 2 -57.71 -13.12 -20.25
C GLU A 2 -56.35 -12.36 -20.26
N LYS A 3 -56.15 -11.47 -19.28
CA LYS A 3 -54.89 -10.79 -19.11
C LYS A 3 -53.89 -11.78 -18.49
N GLU A 4 -53.00 -12.32 -19.30
CA GLU A 4 -51.80 -12.96 -18.79
C GLU A 4 -51.00 -11.93 -18.00
N THR A 5 -51.05 -12.05 -16.68
CA THR A 5 -50.15 -11.33 -15.79
C THR A 5 -48.76 -12.00 -15.88
N GLN A 6 -47.89 -11.48 -16.70
CA GLN A 6 -46.47 -11.87 -16.68
C GLN A 6 -45.92 -11.52 -15.30
N VAL A 7 -45.73 -12.52 -14.49
CA VAL A 7 -44.97 -12.40 -13.25
C VAL A 7 -43.49 -12.20 -13.64
N ILE A 8 -43.07 -10.96 -13.61
CA ILE A 8 -41.66 -10.64 -13.73
C ILE A 8 -41.01 -11.16 -12.44
N VAL A 9 -40.40 -12.31 -12.51
CA VAL A 9 -39.57 -12.88 -11.44
C VAL A 9 -38.31 -12.00 -11.37
N THR A 10 -38.39 -10.94 -10.58
CA THR A 10 -37.22 -10.17 -10.22
C THR A 10 -36.35 -11.05 -9.34
N ASN A 11 -35.21 -11.42 -9.87
CA ASN A 11 -34.17 -12.20 -9.18
C ASN A 11 -33.56 -11.33 -8.08
N GLU A 12 -34.29 -11.11 -6.98
CA GLU A 12 -33.79 -10.39 -5.81
C GLU A 12 -32.83 -11.33 -5.05
N VAL A 13 -31.56 -11.21 -5.40
CA VAL A 13 -30.49 -11.84 -4.61
C VAL A 13 -30.53 -11.19 -3.22
N SER A 14 -31.00 -11.93 -2.22
CA SER A 14 -31.03 -11.45 -0.85
C SER A 14 -29.59 -11.24 -0.36
N ILE A 15 -29.24 -9.99 -0.04
CA ILE A 15 -27.91 -9.62 0.47
C ILE A 15 -27.58 -10.39 1.76
N LYS A 16 -28.59 -10.79 2.53
CA LYS A 16 -28.43 -11.60 3.75
C LYS A 16 -27.97 -13.01 3.43
N ASP A 17 -28.55 -13.66 2.42
CA ASP A 17 -28.22 -15.03 2.02
C ASP A 17 -26.82 -15.08 1.41
N LEU A 18 -26.46 -14.06 0.64
CA LEU A 18 -25.11 -13.88 0.11
C LEU A 18 -24.09 -13.74 1.24
N GLY A 19 -24.41 -12.98 2.29
CA GLY A 19 -23.56 -12.81 3.48
C GLY A 19 -23.34 -14.12 4.24
N ILE A 20 -24.40 -14.89 4.49
CA ILE A 20 -24.33 -16.17 5.21
C ILE A 20 -23.50 -17.19 4.40
N LYS A 21 -23.69 -17.27 3.10
CA LYS A 21 -22.95 -18.19 2.22
C LYS A 21 -21.47 -17.80 2.07
N ILE A 22 -21.14 -16.50 2.05
CA ILE A 22 -19.75 -16.03 2.11
C ILE A 22 -19.09 -16.45 3.44
N LEU A 23 -19.79 -16.29 4.57
CA LEU A 23 -19.29 -16.73 5.86
C LEU A 23 -19.14 -18.28 5.93
N SER A 24 -19.99 -19.04 5.30
CA SER A 24 -19.87 -20.51 5.25
C SER A 24 -18.61 -20.98 4.52
N LYS A 25 -18.08 -20.17 3.59
CA LYS A 25 -16.85 -20.46 2.83
C LYS A 25 -15.66 -19.63 3.27
N TRP A 26 -15.63 -19.20 4.52
CA TRP A 26 -14.55 -18.38 5.10
C TRP A 26 -13.14 -18.96 4.87
N TYR A 27 -13.01 -20.29 4.81
CA TYR A 27 -11.72 -20.96 4.56
C TYR A 27 -11.13 -20.62 3.18
N ILE A 28 -11.98 -20.35 2.16
CA ILE A 28 -11.52 -19.93 0.83
C ILE A 28 -10.91 -18.52 0.92
N ILE A 29 -11.57 -17.62 1.67
CA ILE A 29 -11.07 -16.26 1.87
C ILE A 29 -9.73 -16.30 2.61
N VAL A 30 -9.63 -17.09 3.66
CA VAL A 30 -8.38 -17.25 4.42
C VAL A 30 -7.27 -17.83 3.54
N ALA A 31 -7.57 -18.87 2.75
CA ALA A 31 -6.60 -19.46 1.84
C ALA A 31 -6.12 -18.46 0.76
N ALA A 32 -7.03 -17.64 0.22
CA ALA A 32 -6.68 -16.61 -0.76
C ALA A 32 -5.79 -15.51 -0.15
N VAL A 33 -6.09 -15.07 1.07
CA VAL A 33 -5.26 -14.09 1.79
C VAL A 33 -3.88 -14.68 2.10
N LEU A 34 -3.78 -15.93 2.57
CA LEU A 34 -2.49 -16.57 2.81
C LEU A 34 -1.66 -16.72 1.54
N ALA A 35 -2.30 -17.10 0.43
CA ALA A 35 -1.64 -17.18 -0.88
C ALA A 35 -1.12 -15.81 -1.32
N ALA A 36 -1.90 -14.74 -1.15
CA ALA A 36 -1.49 -13.38 -1.49
C ALA A 36 -0.32 -12.89 -0.63
N VAL A 37 -0.32 -13.19 0.67
CA VAL A 37 0.80 -12.89 1.57
C VAL A 37 2.07 -13.61 1.11
N LEU A 38 1.96 -14.88 0.75
CA LEU A 38 3.09 -15.67 0.25
C LEU A 38 3.65 -15.06 -1.05
N VAL A 39 2.79 -14.73 -2.00
CA VAL A 39 3.18 -14.06 -3.25
C VAL A 39 3.83 -12.70 -2.96
N ALA A 40 3.28 -11.89 -2.05
CA ALA A 40 3.87 -10.61 -1.67
C ALA A 40 5.26 -10.76 -1.05
N VAL A 41 5.48 -11.75 -0.19
CA VAL A 41 6.78 -12.04 0.40
C VAL A 41 7.78 -12.50 -0.68
N LEU A 42 7.38 -13.36 -1.59
CA LEU A 42 8.22 -13.77 -2.72
C LEU A 42 8.59 -12.58 -3.60
N TYR A 43 7.62 -11.72 -3.91
CA TYR A 43 7.86 -10.50 -4.68
C TYR A 43 8.88 -9.59 -4.00
N LEU A 44 8.75 -9.34 -2.70
CA LEU A 44 9.68 -8.53 -1.92
C LEU A 44 11.10 -9.12 -1.92
N ASN A 45 11.24 -10.44 -1.84
CA ASN A 45 12.56 -11.07 -1.80
C ASN A 45 13.27 -11.16 -3.16
N PHE A 46 12.49 -11.36 -4.25
CA PHE A 46 13.07 -11.62 -5.57
C PHE A 46 13.11 -10.39 -6.49
N PHE A 47 12.17 -9.46 -6.34
CA PHE A 47 12.00 -8.36 -7.28
C PHE A 47 12.33 -6.99 -6.71
N THR A 48 12.54 -6.84 -5.40
CA THR A 48 12.79 -5.52 -4.82
C THR A 48 14.23 -5.37 -4.34
N VAL A 49 14.86 -4.28 -4.78
CA VAL A 49 16.18 -3.88 -4.29
C VAL A 49 15.98 -2.98 -3.06
N PRO A 50 16.59 -3.31 -1.92
CA PRO A 50 16.49 -2.45 -0.74
C PRO A 50 17.16 -1.10 -1.03
N LEU A 51 16.45 0.00 -0.76
CA LEU A 51 16.99 1.35 -0.86
C LEU A 51 17.31 1.90 0.53
N TYR A 52 18.48 2.49 0.65
CA TYR A 52 18.93 3.15 1.87
C TYR A 52 18.83 4.66 1.69
N SER A 53 18.31 5.33 2.71
CA SER A 53 18.09 6.77 2.70
C SER A 53 19.10 7.47 3.57
N SER A 54 19.82 8.45 3.03
CA SER A 54 20.67 9.35 3.79
C SER A 54 20.15 10.76 3.68
N MET A 55 20.10 11.48 4.79
CA MET A 55 19.57 12.84 4.86
C MET A 55 20.64 13.80 5.36
N ALA A 56 20.83 14.88 4.61
CA ALA A 56 21.63 16.04 5.00
C ALA A 56 20.75 17.29 5.09
N LYS A 57 21.19 18.28 5.87
CA LYS A 57 20.42 19.51 6.09
C LYS A 57 21.28 20.73 5.86
N ILE A 58 20.78 21.66 5.06
CA ILE A 58 21.38 22.97 4.83
C ILE A 58 20.47 24.09 5.35
N TYR A 59 21.08 25.17 5.80
CA TYR A 59 20.40 26.40 6.22
C TYR A 59 20.81 27.53 5.33
N VAL A 60 19.87 28.19 4.71
CA VAL A 60 20.11 29.34 3.85
C VAL A 60 19.87 30.62 4.63
N PHE A 61 20.91 31.42 4.75
CA PHE A 61 20.90 32.69 5.49
C PHE A 61 20.94 33.85 4.52
N ASN A 62 19.86 34.64 4.48
CA ASN A 62 19.83 35.87 3.71
C ASN A 62 19.82 37.06 4.66
N THR A 63 20.88 37.92 4.61
CA THR A 63 21.04 39.10 5.46
C THR A 63 20.31 40.34 4.95
N GLU A 64 19.86 40.34 3.69
CA GLU A 64 19.30 41.57 3.10
C GLU A 64 17.82 41.84 3.53
N THR A 65 17.18 40.91 4.20
CA THR A 65 15.75 41.03 4.60
C THR A 65 15.54 41.61 6.00
N SER A 66 16.54 42.18 6.64
CA SER A 66 16.44 42.66 8.05
C SER A 66 15.52 43.88 8.24
N ASN A 67 14.99 44.51 7.20
CA ASN A 67 14.23 45.74 7.30
C ASN A 67 12.74 45.70 6.91
N ILE A 68 12.16 44.51 6.63
CA ILE A 68 10.76 44.41 6.18
C ILE A 68 9.98 43.45 7.07
N VAL A 69 9.33 43.96 8.10
CA VAL A 69 8.78 43.22 9.24
C VAL A 69 7.45 42.49 8.98
N SER A 70 6.75 42.70 7.87
CA SER A 70 5.39 42.13 7.71
C SER A 70 5.11 41.25 6.46
N SER A 71 6.00 41.22 5.47
CA SER A 71 5.87 40.36 4.29
C SER A 71 6.90 39.22 4.25
N GLU A 72 7.68 39.08 5.29
CA GLU A 72 8.90 38.26 5.37
C GLU A 72 8.59 36.72 5.29
N LEU A 73 7.47 36.28 5.84
CA LEU A 73 7.09 34.87 5.83
C LEU A 73 6.74 34.36 4.42
N THR A 74 6.11 35.19 3.61
CA THR A 74 5.71 34.82 2.25
C THR A 74 6.92 34.82 1.30
N ILE A 75 7.79 35.84 1.41
CA ILE A 75 9.01 35.96 0.60
C ILE A 75 10.00 34.84 0.90
N SER A 76 10.21 34.52 2.18
CA SER A 76 11.10 33.41 2.56
C SER A 76 10.61 32.06 2.07
N THR A 77 9.31 31.83 1.96
CA THR A 77 8.77 30.57 1.43
C THR A 77 9.02 30.41 -0.07
N TYR A 78 8.92 31.48 -0.84
CA TYR A 78 9.23 31.45 -2.29
C TYR A 78 10.73 31.23 -2.53
N LEU A 79 11.59 31.92 -1.81
CA LEU A 79 13.04 31.76 -1.93
C LEU A 79 13.49 30.33 -1.62
N VAL A 80 12.91 29.69 -0.61
CA VAL A 80 13.23 28.30 -0.27
C VAL A 80 12.83 27.35 -1.40
N LYS A 81 11.72 27.62 -2.10
CA LYS A 81 11.32 26.83 -3.26
C LYS A 81 12.32 27.00 -4.41
N ASP A 82 12.76 28.22 -4.67
CA ASP A 82 13.76 28.50 -5.70
C ASP A 82 15.09 27.79 -5.41
N TYR A 83 15.52 27.76 -4.15
CA TYR A 83 16.70 26.99 -3.75
C TYR A 83 16.49 25.47 -3.94
N SER A 84 15.29 24.96 -3.68
CA SER A 84 15.02 23.55 -3.91
C SER A 84 15.08 23.18 -5.39
N GLU A 85 14.59 24.04 -6.27
CA GLU A 85 14.67 23.84 -7.72
C GLU A 85 16.13 23.91 -8.20
N LEU A 86 16.92 24.86 -7.69
CA LEU A 86 18.34 24.98 -8.03
C LEU A 86 19.14 23.74 -7.60
N ILE A 87 18.90 23.21 -6.40
CA ILE A 87 19.57 21.99 -5.94
C ILE A 87 19.22 20.78 -6.81
N ALA A 88 18.00 20.74 -7.35
CA ALA A 88 17.55 19.69 -8.26
C ALA A 88 17.92 19.95 -9.72
N ASP A 89 18.57 21.07 -10.03
CA ASP A 89 18.96 21.42 -11.40
C ASP A 89 20.05 20.51 -11.96
N ASP A 90 20.00 20.28 -13.26
CA ASP A 90 20.97 19.42 -13.95
C ASP A 90 22.42 19.92 -13.82
N THR A 91 22.61 21.23 -13.66
CA THR A 91 23.95 21.82 -13.45
C THR A 91 24.58 21.33 -12.15
N VAL A 92 23.81 21.35 -11.05
CA VAL A 92 24.28 20.85 -9.74
C VAL A 92 24.46 19.34 -9.79
N LEU A 93 23.49 18.63 -10.36
CA LEU A 93 23.52 17.15 -10.39
C LEU A 93 24.64 16.60 -11.25
N ASN A 94 24.94 17.23 -12.40
CA ASN A 94 26.06 16.83 -13.23
C ASN A 94 27.41 17.07 -12.56
N GLU A 95 27.57 18.18 -11.84
CA GLU A 95 28.79 18.45 -11.07
C GLU A 95 29.00 17.42 -9.96
N VAL A 96 27.92 17.02 -9.26
CA VAL A 96 27.99 15.93 -8.26
C VAL A 96 28.35 14.58 -8.90
N ILE A 97 27.80 14.29 -10.08
CA ILE A 97 28.09 13.06 -10.83
C ILE A 97 29.57 13.02 -11.22
N GLU A 98 30.11 14.15 -11.70
CA GLU A 98 31.51 14.29 -12.08
C GLU A 98 32.45 14.18 -10.90
N ASN A 99 32.16 14.90 -9.80
CA ASN A 99 32.99 14.91 -8.60
C ASN A 99 33.11 13.54 -7.92
N LEU A 100 32.05 12.76 -7.98
CA LEU A 100 32.00 11.42 -7.35
C LEU A 100 32.24 10.26 -8.34
N ASP A 101 32.50 10.57 -9.63
CA ASP A 101 32.65 9.57 -10.71
C ASP A 101 31.51 8.55 -10.74
N LEU A 102 30.26 9.07 -10.74
CA LEU A 102 29.06 8.23 -10.66
C LEU A 102 28.64 7.73 -12.04
N ASN A 103 28.28 6.48 -12.12
CA ASN A 103 27.65 5.92 -13.32
C ASN A 103 26.13 6.16 -13.32
N TYR A 104 25.71 7.42 -13.13
CA TYR A 104 24.31 7.86 -13.14
C TYR A 104 24.13 8.95 -14.19
N THR A 105 22.90 9.06 -14.73
CA THR A 105 22.47 10.25 -15.46
C THR A 105 21.88 11.26 -14.49
N SER A 106 21.91 12.57 -14.83
CA SER A 106 21.27 13.61 -14.00
C SER A 106 19.79 13.31 -13.72
N SER A 107 19.08 12.79 -14.70
CA SER A 107 17.67 12.37 -14.56
C SER A 107 17.51 11.21 -13.56
N ALA A 108 18.39 10.22 -13.58
CA ALA A 108 18.36 9.10 -12.64
C ALA A 108 18.70 9.57 -11.21
N LEU A 109 19.70 10.46 -11.07
CA LEU A 109 20.08 11.03 -9.79
C LEU A 109 18.96 11.92 -9.24
N ARG A 110 18.30 12.72 -10.07
CA ARG A 110 17.12 13.53 -9.69
C ARG A 110 15.99 12.65 -9.15
N GLY A 111 15.73 11.48 -9.74
CA GLY A 111 14.76 10.51 -9.24
C GLY A 111 15.11 9.89 -7.89
N ALA A 112 16.40 9.83 -7.56
CA ALA A 112 16.90 9.32 -6.29
C ALA A 112 16.96 10.37 -5.16
N ILE A 113 16.74 11.66 -5.47
CA ILE A 113 16.81 12.78 -4.54
C ILE A 113 15.41 13.26 -4.18
N SER A 114 15.20 13.61 -2.93
CA SER A 114 14.00 14.30 -2.44
C SER A 114 14.44 15.49 -1.59
N ILE A 115 13.96 16.66 -1.95
CA ILE A 115 14.24 17.90 -1.22
C ILE A 115 12.95 18.30 -0.53
N ASN A 116 13.03 18.49 0.79
CA ASN A 116 11.90 18.88 1.61
C ASN A 116 12.26 20.11 2.45
N ASN A 117 11.30 21.01 2.59
CA ASN A 117 11.41 22.14 3.50
C ASN A 117 10.39 21.99 4.63
N PRO A 118 10.83 21.82 5.88
CA PRO A 118 9.91 21.88 7.02
C PRO A 118 9.21 23.23 7.09
N LYS A 119 7.88 23.21 7.18
CA LYS A 119 7.04 24.42 7.12
C LYS A 119 7.53 25.54 8.04
N GLY A 120 7.68 26.73 7.48
CA GLY A 120 8.07 27.93 8.23
C GLY A 120 9.54 27.98 8.62
N THR A 121 10.41 27.17 8.02
CA THR A 121 11.85 27.18 8.28
C THR A 121 12.66 27.56 7.05
N ARG A 122 13.89 27.97 7.25
CA ARG A 122 14.89 28.20 6.19
C ARG A 122 15.82 26.98 6.03
N ILE A 123 15.35 25.81 6.47
CA ILE A 123 16.09 24.55 6.40
C ILE A 123 15.63 23.79 5.18
N LEU A 124 16.56 23.28 4.40
CA LEU A 124 16.33 22.33 3.33
C LEU A 124 16.89 20.97 3.75
N GLU A 125 16.04 19.96 3.74
CA GLU A 125 16.37 18.56 3.99
C GLU A 125 16.56 17.87 2.65
N ILE A 126 17.80 17.48 2.36
CA ILE A 126 18.16 16.76 1.15
C ILE A 126 18.27 15.28 1.50
N THR A 127 17.40 14.50 0.94
CA THR A 127 17.33 13.06 1.16
C THR A 127 17.72 12.34 -0.13
N VAL A 128 18.70 11.46 -0.06
CA VAL A 128 19.19 10.66 -1.18
C VAL A 128 18.92 9.19 -0.92
N LYS A 129 18.35 8.49 -1.91
CA LYS A 129 18.00 7.06 -1.83
C LYS A 129 18.79 6.28 -2.86
N THR A 130 19.65 5.39 -2.40
CA THR A 130 20.43 4.48 -3.27
C THR A 130 20.47 3.06 -2.71
N PRO A 131 20.79 2.05 -3.54
CA PRO A 131 20.95 0.68 -3.07
C PRO A 131 22.10 0.48 -2.09
N GLU A 132 23.08 1.40 -2.11
CA GLU A 132 24.25 1.35 -1.23
C GLU A 132 24.22 2.46 -0.18
N PRO A 133 24.24 2.14 1.14
CA PRO A 133 24.19 3.15 2.20
C PRO A 133 25.32 4.18 2.18
N LYS A 134 26.54 3.73 1.86
CA LYS A 134 27.70 4.61 1.77
C LYS A 134 27.62 5.56 0.59
N LEU A 135 27.04 5.09 -0.52
CA LEU A 135 26.86 5.91 -1.71
C LEU A 135 25.79 6.98 -1.47
N SER A 136 24.65 6.62 -0.84
CA SER A 136 23.61 7.61 -0.50
C SER A 136 24.16 8.71 0.42
N GLN A 137 25.02 8.37 1.37
CA GLN A 137 25.67 9.35 2.25
C GLN A 137 26.61 10.28 1.48
N LYS A 138 27.51 9.72 0.65
CA LYS A 138 28.46 10.51 -0.13
C LYS A 138 27.74 11.49 -1.08
N ILE A 139 26.72 10.99 -1.80
CA ILE A 139 25.94 11.83 -2.71
C ILE A 139 25.21 12.95 -1.94
N ALA A 140 24.61 12.66 -0.79
CA ALA A 140 23.91 13.67 0.00
C ALA A 140 24.87 14.75 0.54
N ASP A 141 26.06 14.37 0.98
CA ASP A 141 27.09 15.33 1.43
C ASP A 141 27.59 16.16 0.26
N GLU A 142 27.89 15.56 -0.89
CA GLU A 142 28.37 16.28 -2.08
C GLU A 142 27.33 17.24 -2.64
N ILE A 143 26.05 16.82 -2.71
CA ILE A 143 24.97 17.74 -3.10
C ILE A 143 24.94 18.96 -2.19
N CYS A 144 25.13 18.80 -0.88
CA CYS A 144 25.16 19.93 0.05
C CYS A 144 26.32 20.90 -0.22
N GLU A 145 27.51 20.38 -0.51
CA GLU A 145 28.68 21.22 -0.79
C GLU A 145 28.54 21.96 -2.14
N VAL A 146 28.20 21.25 -3.21
CA VAL A 146 27.97 21.86 -4.54
C VAL A 146 26.83 22.87 -4.48
N SER A 147 25.70 22.50 -3.85
CA SER A 147 24.56 23.42 -3.70
C SER A 147 24.91 24.66 -2.90
N LYS A 148 25.71 24.55 -1.84
CA LYS A 148 26.18 25.69 -1.06
C LYS A 148 26.94 26.69 -1.92
N GLU A 149 27.81 26.21 -2.80
CA GLU A 149 28.57 27.06 -3.72
C GLU A 149 27.67 27.71 -4.76
N LYS A 150 26.83 26.94 -5.41
CA LYS A 150 25.92 27.43 -6.45
C LYS A 150 24.86 28.42 -5.93
N ILE A 151 24.31 28.17 -4.75
CA ILE A 151 23.33 29.09 -4.15
C ILE A 151 23.99 30.45 -3.84
N VAL A 152 25.20 30.45 -3.32
CA VAL A 152 25.95 31.71 -3.06
C VAL A 152 26.28 32.42 -4.37
N GLU A 153 26.77 31.70 -5.36
CA GLU A 153 27.17 32.23 -6.67
C GLU A 153 25.98 32.82 -7.45
N LEU A 154 24.88 32.07 -7.56
CA LEU A 154 23.77 32.42 -8.44
C LEU A 154 22.69 33.28 -7.78
N MET A 155 22.47 33.10 -6.49
CA MET A 155 21.39 33.78 -5.76
C MET A 155 21.86 34.96 -4.92
N GLY A 156 23.18 35.25 -4.86
CA GLY A 156 23.73 36.37 -4.12
C GLY A 156 23.49 36.33 -2.62
N VAL A 157 23.21 35.16 -2.06
CA VAL A 157 22.97 35.01 -0.61
C VAL A 157 24.27 35.09 0.17
N SER A 158 24.23 35.70 1.37
CA SER A 158 25.41 35.96 2.16
C SER A 158 26.12 34.70 2.66
N ARG A 159 25.35 33.64 2.98
CA ARG A 159 25.90 32.36 3.48
C ARG A 159 24.90 31.24 3.36
N VAL A 160 25.41 30.04 3.06
CA VAL A 160 24.71 28.76 3.21
C VAL A 160 25.53 27.93 4.19
N ASN A 161 24.90 27.44 5.24
CA ASN A 161 25.56 26.62 6.26
C ASN A 161 25.00 25.19 6.23
N ILE A 162 25.89 24.22 6.24
CA ILE A 162 25.50 22.81 6.42
C ILE A 162 25.25 22.60 7.91
N ILE A 163 23.97 22.31 8.27
CA ILE A 163 23.60 22.08 9.67
C ILE A 163 24.00 20.68 10.09
N SER A 164 23.75 19.70 9.21
CA SER A 164 24.00 18.28 9.46
C SER A 164 24.50 17.62 8.20
N LYS A 165 25.65 16.98 8.30
CA LYS A 165 26.13 16.07 7.26
C LYS A 165 25.24 14.83 7.18
N ALA A 166 25.27 14.17 6.05
CA ALA A 166 24.46 12.98 5.81
C ALA A 166 24.81 11.88 6.79
N THR A 167 23.77 11.27 7.37
CA THR A 167 23.94 10.18 8.32
C THR A 167 23.84 8.84 7.57
N LEU A 168 24.77 7.93 7.83
CA LEU A 168 24.74 6.59 7.28
C LEU A 168 23.50 5.85 7.76
N SER A 169 22.59 5.52 6.85
CA SER A 169 21.43 4.70 7.18
C SER A 169 21.84 3.25 7.40
N LYS A 170 21.51 2.70 8.56
CA LYS A 170 21.75 1.28 8.87
C LYS A 170 20.60 0.37 8.40
N ASN A 171 19.42 0.94 8.22
CA ASN A 171 18.21 0.22 7.84
C ASN A 171 17.76 0.64 6.45
N SER A 172 17.27 -0.30 5.65
CA SER A 172 16.64 0.02 4.37
C SER A 172 15.37 0.85 4.61
N PHE A 173 15.18 1.89 3.82
CA PHE A 173 14.00 2.77 3.87
C PHE A 173 12.86 2.21 3.03
N GLU A 174 13.18 1.62 1.90
CA GLU A 174 12.24 1.03 0.95
C GLU A 174 12.69 -0.36 0.53
N PRO A 175 11.76 -1.26 0.21
CA PRO A 175 10.32 -1.13 0.35
C PRO A 175 9.87 -1.21 1.82
N ASN A 176 8.83 -0.45 2.16
CA ASN A 176 8.21 -0.60 3.48
C ASN A 176 7.39 -1.90 3.49
N VAL A 177 7.99 -2.97 4.01
CA VAL A 177 7.43 -4.32 4.04
C VAL A 177 6.02 -4.33 4.65
N GLN A 178 5.80 -3.56 5.72
CA GLN A 178 4.50 -3.49 6.37
C GLN A 178 3.42 -2.89 5.46
N LYS A 179 3.74 -1.82 4.71
CA LYS A 179 2.79 -1.21 3.78
C LYS A 179 2.46 -2.14 2.63
N VAL A 180 3.46 -2.77 2.02
CA VAL A 180 3.25 -3.72 0.92
C VAL A 180 2.40 -4.90 1.37
N LEU A 181 2.72 -5.47 2.54
CA LEU A 181 1.97 -6.59 3.09
C LEU A 181 0.52 -6.20 3.41
N LEU A 182 0.30 -5.05 4.05
CA LEU A 182 -1.04 -4.56 4.35
C LEU A 182 -1.87 -4.33 3.08
N THR A 183 -1.27 -3.71 2.06
CA THR A 183 -1.95 -3.46 0.78
C THR A 183 -2.30 -4.77 0.08
N ALA A 184 -1.39 -5.75 0.09
CA ALA A 184 -1.63 -7.07 -0.50
C ALA A 184 -2.79 -7.80 0.21
N VAL A 185 -2.85 -7.76 1.54
CA VAL A 185 -3.93 -8.35 2.34
C VAL A 185 -5.28 -7.70 2.01
N VAL A 186 -5.33 -6.37 1.96
CA VAL A 186 -6.56 -5.63 1.65
C VAL A 186 -7.07 -5.96 0.25
N ILE A 187 -6.20 -5.93 -0.75
CA ILE A 187 -6.57 -6.26 -2.13
C ILE A 187 -7.05 -7.72 -2.24
N ALA A 188 -6.33 -8.67 -1.63
CA ALA A 188 -6.69 -10.07 -1.65
C ALA A 188 -8.03 -10.34 -0.95
N PHE A 189 -8.32 -9.64 0.13
CA PHE A 189 -9.59 -9.74 0.85
C PHE A 189 -10.76 -9.31 -0.03
N PHE A 190 -10.69 -8.14 -0.65
CA PHE A 190 -11.76 -7.69 -1.55
C PHE A 190 -11.89 -8.57 -2.79
N LEU A 191 -10.79 -8.99 -3.38
CA LEU A 191 -10.79 -9.86 -4.55
C LEU A 191 -11.42 -11.22 -4.23
N SER A 192 -11.12 -11.80 -3.07
CA SER A 192 -11.68 -13.09 -2.65
C SER A 192 -13.18 -13.02 -2.41
N ILE A 193 -13.68 -11.95 -1.78
CA ILE A 193 -15.13 -11.74 -1.60
C ILE A 193 -15.82 -11.61 -2.96
N THR A 194 -15.26 -10.80 -3.87
CA THR A 194 -15.82 -10.63 -5.21
C THR A 194 -15.85 -11.96 -5.97
N MET A 195 -14.77 -12.74 -5.88
CA MET A 195 -14.68 -14.05 -6.54
C MET A 195 -15.71 -15.04 -5.99
N VAL A 196 -15.85 -15.13 -4.66
CA VAL A 196 -16.87 -16.00 -4.03
C VAL A 196 -18.28 -15.56 -4.42
N GLY A 197 -18.55 -14.24 -4.42
CA GLY A 197 -19.83 -13.69 -4.85
C GLY A 197 -20.15 -13.99 -6.33
N LEU A 198 -19.17 -13.85 -7.21
CA LEU A 198 -19.31 -14.14 -8.63
C LEU A 198 -19.59 -15.64 -8.88
N PHE A 199 -18.83 -16.51 -8.22
CA PHE A 199 -19.10 -17.96 -8.28
C PHE A 199 -20.49 -18.32 -7.78
N TYR A 200 -21.00 -17.60 -6.78
CA TYR A 200 -22.35 -17.82 -6.28
C TYR A 200 -23.42 -17.43 -7.31
N ILE A 201 -23.28 -16.26 -7.93
CA ILE A 201 -24.21 -15.74 -8.95
C ILE A 201 -24.20 -16.61 -10.21
N LEU A 202 -23.04 -17.13 -10.61
CA LEU A 202 -22.91 -18.00 -11.79
C LEU A 202 -23.25 -19.46 -11.52
N SER A 203 -23.51 -19.84 -10.26
CA SER A 203 -23.85 -21.23 -9.89
C SER A 203 -25.35 -21.43 -9.99
N ASP A 204 -25.79 -22.06 -11.04
CA ASP A 204 -27.21 -22.45 -11.25
C ASP A 204 -27.67 -23.63 -10.35
N LYS A 205 -26.98 -23.88 -9.24
CA LYS A 205 -27.34 -24.97 -8.34
C LYS A 205 -28.40 -24.52 -7.34
N ILE A 206 -29.47 -25.28 -7.29
CA ILE A 206 -30.52 -25.18 -6.26
C ILE A 206 -29.91 -25.71 -4.96
N TYR A 207 -29.77 -24.88 -3.93
CA TYR A 207 -29.16 -25.25 -2.65
C TYR A 207 -30.16 -25.41 -1.52
N ASP A 208 -31.27 -24.68 -1.56
CA ASP A 208 -32.24 -24.61 -0.47
C ASP A 208 -33.67 -24.85 -0.97
N GLU A 209 -34.58 -25.21 -0.05
CA GLU A 209 -36.00 -25.45 -0.32
C GLU A 209 -36.68 -24.20 -0.91
N GLU A 210 -36.28 -23.02 -0.45
CA GLU A 210 -36.77 -21.73 -0.95
C GLU A 210 -36.40 -21.49 -2.43
N ASP A 211 -35.26 -22.02 -2.88
CA ASP A 211 -34.84 -21.95 -4.27
C ASP A 211 -35.80 -22.75 -5.18
N VAL A 212 -36.27 -23.92 -4.73
CA VAL A 212 -37.22 -24.75 -5.48
C VAL A 212 -38.55 -24.03 -5.64
N GLU A 213 -39.06 -23.43 -4.58
CA GLU A 213 -40.33 -22.70 -4.60
C GLU A 213 -40.27 -21.49 -5.48
N LYS A 214 -39.12 -20.77 -5.41
CA LYS A 214 -38.88 -19.52 -6.15
C LYS A 214 -38.64 -19.77 -7.65
N TYR A 215 -37.90 -20.80 -8.03
CA TYR A 215 -37.52 -21.07 -9.43
C TYR A 215 -38.53 -21.93 -10.17
N LEU A 216 -39.20 -22.87 -9.49
CA LEU A 216 -40.11 -23.80 -10.09
C LEU A 216 -41.57 -23.46 -9.83
N GLY A 217 -41.86 -22.52 -8.91
CA GLY A 217 -43.23 -22.15 -8.53
C GLY A 217 -44.02 -23.30 -7.87
N LEU A 218 -43.31 -24.32 -7.33
CA LEU A 218 -43.89 -25.51 -6.73
C LEU A 218 -43.63 -25.47 -5.22
N SER A 219 -44.68 -25.61 -4.41
CA SER A 219 -44.52 -25.71 -2.96
C SER A 219 -43.85 -27.04 -2.58
N VAL A 220 -42.82 -26.98 -1.76
CA VAL A 220 -42.11 -28.16 -1.24
C VAL A 220 -42.96 -28.84 -0.20
N LEU A 221 -43.47 -30.04 -0.53
CA LEU A 221 -44.34 -30.79 0.36
C LEU A 221 -43.59 -31.58 1.46
N SER A 222 -42.35 -31.99 1.21
CA SER A 222 -41.52 -32.70 2.17
C SER A 222 -40.05 -32.71 1.72
N THR A 223 -39.12 -32.60 2.67
CA THR A 223 -37.67 -32.78 2.48
C THR A 223 -37.23 -34.10 3.11
N ILE A 224 -36.52 -34.91 2.34
CA ILE A 224 -35.92 -36.16 2.84
C ILE A 224 -34.44 -35.88 3.11
N PRO A 225 -34.00 -35.78 4.38
CA PRO A 225 -32.60 -35.57 4.67
C PRO A 225 -31.77 -36.78 4.22
N TYR A 226 -30.73 -36.51 3.42
CA TYR A 226 -29.78 -37.56 3.04
C TYR A 226 -28.95 -37.95 4.27
N THR A 227 -29.33 -39.06 4.90
CA THR A 227 -28.58 -39.68 5.99
C THR A 227 -27.62 -40.70 5.41
N ASN A 228 -26.32 -40.47 5.64
CA ASN A 228 -25.28 -41.42 5.26
C ASN A 228 -25.52 -42.77 6.02
N PRO A 229 -25.73 -43.91 5.38
CA PRO A 229 -26.10 -45.17 6.04
C PRO A 229 -25.04 -45.72 7.00
N GLY A 230 -23.85 -45.09 7.08
CA GLY A 230 -22.76 -45.50 7.98
C GLY A 230 -22.91 -45.07 9.44
N VAL A 231 -23.89 -44.25 9.82
CA VAL A 231 -24.01 -43.70 11.19
C VAL A 231 -25.01 -44.46 12.07
N TYR A 232 -25.81 -45.35 11.52
CA TYR A 232 -26.77 -46.17 12.29
C TYR A 232 -26.23 -47.55 12.71
N SER A 233 -24.96 -47.65 13.10
CA SER A 233 -24.49 -48.84 13.81
C SER A 233 -24.03 -48.44 15.19
N SER A 234 -24.74 -48.98 16.18
CA SER A 234 -24.32 -49.01 17.59
C SER A 234 -24.70 -47.84 18.51
N LYS A 235 -26.02 -47.71 18.81
CA LYS A 235 -26.39 -47.19 20.15
C LYS A 235 -27.86 -47.48 20.56
N ASN A 236 -28.38 -48.70 20.34
CA ASN A 236 -29.63 -49.05 21.01
C ASN A 236 -29.79 -50.56 21.24
N THR A 237 -28.82 -51.21 21.91
CA THR A 237 -29.01 -52.58 22.42
C THR A 237 -28.41 -52.72 23.82
N GLN A 238 -28.86 -51.90 24.76
CA GLN A 238 -28.68 -52.19 26.20
C GLN A 238 -29.61 -51.32 27.02
N LYS A 239 -30.88 -51.69 27.14
CA LYS A 239 -31.70 -51.39 28.33
C LYS A 239 -33.02 -52.19 28.31
N HIS A 240 -32.92 -53.50 28.31
CA HIS A 240 -34.01 -54.36 28.78
C HIS A 240 -33.44 -55.64 29.36
N LYS A 241 -32.85 -55.52 30.56
CA LYS A 241 -32.72 -56.70 31.43
C LYS A 241 -32.76 -56.24 32.90
N GLY A 242 -33.81 -56.69 33.58
CA GLY A 242 -33.73 -56.69 35.02
C GLY A 242 -34.86 -55.97 35.75
N ARG A 243 -36.08 -56.51 35.70
CA ARG A 243 -37.00 -56.40 36.82
C ARG A 243 -37.82 -57.69 36.88
N LYS A 244 -37.33 -58.64 37.59
CA LYS A 244 -38.13 -59.73 38.19
C LYS A 244 -37.67 -60.00 39.61
N SER A 245 -38.63 -59.99 40.48
CA SER A 245 -38.78 -60.44 41.85
C SER A 245 -38.55 -59.40 42.90
#